data_12c4c0d2a8bfcec62e22cc9f46eab71d
#
_entry.id   12c4c0d2a8bfcec62e22cc9f46eab71d
#
_cell.length_a   1.000
_cell.length_b   1.000
_cell.length_c   1.000
_cell.angle_alpha   90.00
_cell.angle_beta   90.00
_cell.angle_gamma   90.00
#
_symmetry.space_group_name_H-M   'P 1'
#
loop_
_entity.id
_entity.type
_entity.pdbx_description
1 polymer ?
#
loop_
_entity_poly.entity_id
_entity_poly.type
_entity_poly.pdbx_seq_one_letter_code
_entity_poly.pdbx_strand_id
1 'polypeptide(L)'
;MINPNPKNKFIFQIVITVVSLTAMGFSTVSILNTLKEDGISESLKDRFRDVLSAQSFNQSYLPGPLSNINPETELISDLTQQEIIDSTNEKRIAAGLPKLTENSKLNASAEKKVDDMFALQYFEHDSPNGKDVGDLTKEAGYEYVYVGENLALGNFENSESMVVAWMNSPGHRANIENARFMEIGVSVKKGIYNGMEVWIGVQHFGEPLSACGTIDSDLKSQIDNQNEEIADLTNDLDALKEEIEGTAKSDPEYNQKVDEYNLMISDYNALSEDLKNNIDDYNVQVESFNDCINNH
;
A
#
# COMPACT_ATOMS: atom_id res chain seq x y z
N MET A 1 31.25 -28.46 17.11
CA MET A 1 31.48 -27.05 17.48
C MET A 1 31.26 -26.23 16.21
N ILE A 2 30.07 -25.65 16.05
CA ILE A 2 29.77 -24.71 14.96
C ILE A 2 29.67 -23.34 15.62
N ASN A 3 30.71 -22.55 15.43
CA ASN A 3 30.76 -21.16 15.89
C ASN A 3 29.79 -20.35 15.04
N PRO A 4 28.74 -19.72 15.56
CA PRO A 4 27.85 -18.89 14.73
C PRO A 4 28.68 -17.71 14.18
N ASN A 5 28.66 -17.57 12.84
CA ASN A 5 29.39 -16.52 12.14
C ASN A 5 28.81 -15.15 12.52
N PRO A 6 29.58 -14.26 13.16
CA PRO A 6 29.06 -12.95 13.59
C PRO A 6 28.54 -12.09 12.45
N LYS A 7 28.91 -12.37 11.20
CA LYS A 7 28.39 -11.66 10.02
C LYS A 7 26.91 -11.95 9.74
N ASN A 8 26.40 -13.13 10.08
CA ASN A 8 24.98 -13.45 9.89
C ASN A 8 24.09 -12.73 10.93
N LYS A 9 24.57 -12.54 12.16
CA LYS A 9 23.86 -11.83 13.22
C LYS A 9 23.59 -10.36 12.85
N PHE A 10 24.54 -9.73 12.15
CA PHE A 10 24.50 -8.31 11.76
C PHE A 10 23.53 -8.06 10.57
N ILE A 11 23.57 -8.93 9.56
CA ILE A 11 22.69 -8.83 8.38
C ILE A 11 21.22 -8.96 8.77
N PHE A 12 20.93 -9.79 9.74
CA PHE A 12 19.59 -10.11 10.23
C PHE A 12 18.90 -8.93 10.93
N GLN A 13 19.62 -8.24 11.80
CA GLN A 13 19.13 -7.09 12.54
C GLN A 13 18.81 -5.90 11.61
N ILE A 14 19.51 -5.78 10.49
CA ILE A 14 19.38 -4.70 9.54
C ILE A 14 18.08 -4.84 8.70
N VAL A 15 17.74 -6.04 8.24
CA VAL A 15 16.53 -6.27 7.42
C VAL A 15 15.27 -5.91 8.23
N ILE A 16 15.20 -6.30 9.48
CA ILE A 16 14.06 -5.99 10.37
C ILE A 16 13.99 -4.49 10.68
N THR A 17 15.13 -3.84 10.90
CA THR A 17 15.17 -2.40 11.23
C THR A 17 14.70 -1.52 10.05
N VAL A 18 15.02 -1.89 8.82
CA VAL A 18 14.62 -1.09 7.63
C VAL A 18 13.12 -1.21 7.37
N VAL A 19 12.54 -2.39 7.47
CA VAL A 19 11.08 -2.57 7.29
C VAL A 19 10.28 -1.83 8.36
N SER A 20 10.77 -1.79 9.61
CA SER A 20 10.11 -1.04 10.69
C SER A 20 10.26 0.47 10.56
N LEU A 21 11.35 0.99 10.01
CA LEU A 21 11.60 2.42 9.84
C LEU A 21 10.76 3.03 8.69
N THR A 22 10.51 2.29 7.60
CA THR A 22 9.63 2.75 6.51
C THR A 22 8.17 2.82 6.96
N ALA A 23 7.72 1.88 7.79
CA ALA A 23 6.40 1.91 8.41
C ALA A 23 6.19 3.09 9.39
N MET A 24 7.27 3.69 9.91
CA MET A 24 7.25 4.85 10.80
C MET A 24 7.41 6.20 10.07
N GLY A 25 7.43 6.24 8.73
CA GLY A 25 7.45 7.50 7.95
C GLY A 25 8.81 8.19 7.87
N PHE A 26 9.92 7.51 8.11
CA PHE A 26 11.25 8.06 7.91
C PHE A 26 11.58 8.19 6.41
N SER A 27 12.19 9.31 6.01
CA SER A 27 12.58 9.52 4.62
C SER A 27 13.68 8.53 4.19
N THR A 28 13.64 8.11 2.92
CA THR A 28 14.62 7.20 2.31
C THR A 28 16.07 7.68 2.50
N VAL A 29 16.30 8.99 2.48
CA VAL A 29 17.60 9.62 2.70
C VAL A 29 18.09 9.42 4.15
N SER A 30 17.19 9.49 5.13
CA SER A 30 17.54 9.29 6.55
C SER A 30 17.95 7.85 6.82
N ILE A 31 17.22 6.87 6.23
CA ILE A 31 17.52 5.44 6.36
C ILE A 31 18.88 5.10 5.71
N LEU A 32 19.15 5.63 4.51
CA LEU A 32 20.42 5.41 3.80
C LEU A 32 21.63 6.00 4.53
N ASN A 33 21.46 7.13 5.22
CA ASN A 33 22.54 7.74 6.02
C ASN A 33 22.86 6.91 7.26
N THR A 34 21.86 6.36 7.96
CA THR A 34 22.05 5.46 9.10
C THR A 34 22.80 4.18 8.67
N LEU A 35 22.43 3.59 7.53
CA LEU A 35 23.07 2.40 6.97
C LEU A 35 24.54 2.64 6.54
N LYS A 36 24.93 3.88 6.28
CA LYS A 36 26.29 4.24 5.84
C LYS A 36 27.30 4.23 6.99
N GLU A 37 26.87 4.48 8.21
CA GLU A 37 27.72 4.49 9.39
C GLU A 37 28.06 3.07 9.88
N ASP A 38 27.27 2.05 9.54
CA ASP A 38 27.39 0.69 10.04
C ASP A 38 28.19 -0.28 9.13
N GLY A 39 28.86 0.21 8.10
CA GLY A 39 29.80 -0.59 7.26
C GLY A 39 29.16 -1.67 6.39
N ILE A 40 27.92 -1.49 5.96
CA ILE A 40 27.16 -2.42 5.14
C ILE A 40 27.70 -2.48 3.69
N SER A 41 27.76 -3.70 3.11
CA SER A 41 28.25 -3.89 1.76
C SER A 41 27.38 -3.19 0.70
N GLU A 42 28.00 -2.68 -0.36
CA GLU A 42 27.30 -1.98 -1.47
C GLU A 42 26.19 -2.85 -2.10
N SER A 43 26.36 -4.17 -2.17
CA SER A 43 25.35 -5.08 -2.70
C SER A 43 24.05 -5.11 -1.88
N LEU A 44 24.14 -4.88 -0.58
CA LEU A 44 22.97 -4.73 0.30
C LEU A 44 22.31 -3.37 0.12
N LYS A 45 23.11 -2.30 -0.04
CA LYS A 45 22.59 -0.95 -0.31
C LYS A 45 21.84 -0.89 -1.63
N ASP A 46 22.31 -1.59 -2.67
CA ASP A 46 21.62 -1.64 -3.95
C ASP A 46 20.29 -2.39 -3.85
N ARG A 47 20.22 -3.52 -3.13
CA ARG A 47 18.97 -4.24 -2.85
C ARG A 47 17.98 -3.39 -2.03
N PHE A 48 18.45 -2.61 -1.07
CA PHE A 48 17.61 -1.68 -0.32
C PHE A 48 17.18 -0.47 -1.16
N ARG A 49 18.01 0.00 -2.08
CA ARG A 49 17.62 1.07 -3.01
C ARG A 49 16.50 0.62 -3.93
N ASP A 50 16.51 -0.64 -4.39
CA ASP A 50 15.46 -1.22 -5.20
C ASP A 50 14.14 -1.38 -4.40
N VAL A 51 14.19 -1.82 -3.15
CA VAL A 51 13.01 -1.91 -2.26
C VAL A 51 12.46 -0.52 -1.91
N LEU A 52 13.31 0.48 -1.74
CA LEU A 52 12.90 1.85 -1.38
C LEU A 52 12.51 2.70 -2.60
N SER A 53 13.05 2.41 -3.80
CA SER A 53 12.65 3.07 -5.05
C SER A 53 11.30 2.58 -5.57
N ALA A 54 10.86 1.41 -5.15
CA ALA A 54 9.55 0.86 -5.44
C ALA A 54 8.37 1.66 -4.81
N GLN A 55 8.64 2.76 -4.08
CA GLN A 55 7.59 3.63 -3.52
C GLN A 55 7.00 4.66 -4.50
N SER A 56 7.29 4.58 -5.79
CA SER A 56 6.59 5.38 -6.81
C SER A 56 5.32 4.66 -7.32
N PHE A 57 4.48 4.18 -6.40
CA PHE A 57 3.24 3.49 -6.70
C PHE A 57 2.12 4.48 -6.89
N ASN A 58 1.90 5.00 -8.06
CA ASN A 58 0.65 5.67 -8.36
C ASN A 58 0.58 5.95 -9.86
N GLN A 59 0.23 4.94 -10.63
CA GLN A 59 -0.23 5.19 -11.99
C GLN A 59 -1.68 5.64 -11.91
N SER A 60 -1.97 6.81 -12.46
CA SER A 60 -3.31 7.29 -12.69
C SER A 60 -3.60 7.33 -14.20
N TYR A 61 -4.78 6.90 -14.59
CA TYR A 61 -5.24 7.08 -15.98
C TYR A 61 -6.26 8.22 -16.01
N LEU A 62 -5.90 9.30 -16.69
CA LEU A 62 -6.64 10.55 -16.73
C LEU A 62 -6.97 10.92 -18.18
N PRO A 63 -8.17 10.57 -18.68
CA PRO A 63 -8.65 11.07 -19.97
C PRO A 63 -8.93 12.57 -19.87
N GLY A 64 -8.76 13.33 -20.96
CA GLY A 64 -9.09 14.76 -20.92
C GLY A 64 -10.53 15.05 -20.43
N PRO A 65 -10.77 16.13 -19.66
CA PRO A 65 -12.07 16.42 -19.06
C PRO A 65 -13.19 16.53 -20.11
N LEU A 66 -14.37 15.96 -19.83
CA LEU A 66 -15.51 15.95 -20.73
C LEU A 66 -16.44 17.11 -20.40
N SER A 67 -16.61 18.05 -21.37
CA SER A 67 -17.54 19.17 -21.24
C SER A 67 -18.69 19.03 -22.23
N ASN A 68 -19.93 19.10 -21.72
CA ASN A 68 -21.17 19.05 -22.50
C ASN A 68 -22.13 20.20 -22.07
N ILE A 69 -21.68 21.43 -22.24
CA ILE A 69 -22.50 22.61 -21.92
C ILE A 69 -23.43 22.92 -23.07
N ASN A 70 -24.74 22.80 -22.85
CA ASN A 70 -25.77 23.27 -23.75
C ASN A 70 -26.67 24.27 -22.99
N PRO A 71 -26.54 25.59 -23.25
CA PRO A 71 -27.29 26.62 -22.52
C PRO A 71 -28.83 26.53 -22.73
N GLU A 72 -29.28 25.81 -23.76
CA GLU A 72 -30.72 25.65 -24.07
C GLU A 72 -31.34 24.44 -23.32
N THR A 73 -30.54 23.60 -22.71
CA THR A 73 -31.01 22.43 -21.96
C THR A 73 -31.32 22.82 -20.53
N GLU A 74 -32.60 22.79 -20.14
CA GLU A 74 -33.02 22.95 -18.76
C GLU A 74 -32.57 21.74 -17.91
N LEU A 75 -32.04 22.00 -16.71
CA LEU A 75 -31.67 20.96 -15.71
C LEU A 75 -32.93 20.48 -14.95
N ILE A 76 -33.76 19.67 -15.62
CA ILE A 76 -35.06 19.21 -15.11
C ILE A 76 -35.01 17.97 -14.25
N SER A 77 -33.89 17.25 -14.22
CA SER A 77 -33.72 16.01 -13.44
C SER A 77 -32.63 16.15 -12.40
N ASP A 78 -32.80 15.50 -11.30
CA ASP A 78 -31.75 15.29 -10.31
C ASP A 78 -30.90 14.09 -10.73
N LEU A 79 -29.58 14.27 -10.76
CA LEU A 79 -28.63 13.19 -10.97
C LEU A 79 -28.22 12.65 -9.60
N THR A 80 -28.11 11.32 -9.51
CA THR A 80 -27.75 10.66 -8.25
C THR A 80 -26.50 9.80 -8.39
N GLN A 81 -25.71 9.76 -7.32
CA GLN A 81 -24.53 8.91 -7.20
C GLN A 81 -24.87 7.45 -7.51
N GLN A 82 -25.93 6.90 -6.91
CA GLN A 82 -26.30 5.51 -7.05
C GLN A 82 -26.65 5.14 -8.50
N GLU A 83 -27.43 5.96 -9.19
CA GLU A 83 -27.80 5.71 -10.58
C GLU A 83 -26.59 5.75 -11.52
N ILE A 84 -25.61 6.63 -11.24
CA ILE A 84 -24.36 6.69 -12.00
C ILE A 84 -23.54 5.41 -11.78
N ILE A 85 -23.43 4.90 -10.54
CA ILE A 85 -22.76 3.64 -10.23
C ILE A 85 -23.47 2.48 -10.93
N ASP A 86 -24.80 2.40 -10.83
CA ASP A 86 -25.59 1.34 -11.43
C ASP A 86 -25.45 1.33 -12.96
N SER A 87 -25.59 2.49 -13.61
CA SER A 87 -25.41 2.63 -15.06
C SER A 87 -23.98 2.29 -15.49
N THR A 88 -22.95 2.70 -14.73
CA THR A 88 -21.56 2.32 -14.99
C THR A 88 -21.39 0.80 -14.93
N ASN A 89 -21.96 0.16 -13.92
CA ASN A 89 -21.89 -1.29 -13.75
C ASN A 89 -22.66 -2.05 -14.85
N GLU A 90 -23.75 -1.49 -15.37
CA GLU A 90 -24.45 -2.06 -16.54
C GLU A 90 -23.56 -2.04 -17.79
N LYS A 91 -22.83 -0.94 -18.04
CA LYS A 91 -21.89 -0.87 -19.17
C LYS A 91 -20.75 -1.88 -19.02
N ARG A 92 -20.21 -2.07 -17.79
CA ARG A 92 -19.19 -3.09 -17.51
C ARG A 92 -19.70 -4.50 -17.77
N ILE A 93 -20.89 -4.84 -17.27
CA ILE A 93 -21.50 -6.16 -17.53
C ILE A 93 -21.67 -6.38 -19.03
N ALA A 94 -22.15 -5.37 -19.77
CA ALA A 94 -22.31 -5.45 -21.23
C ALA A 94 -20.98 -5.68 -21.96
N ALA A 95 -19.87 -5.21 -21.38
CA ALA A 95 -18.49 -5.46 -21.85
C ALA A 95 -17.89 -6.79 -21.34
N GLY A 96 -18.64 -7.60 -20.55
CA GLY A 96 -18.15 -8.86 -20.00
C GLY A 96 -17.23 -8.71 -18.77
N LEU A 97 -17.27 -7.55 -18.11
CA LEU A 97 -16.45 -7.25 -16.93
C LEU A 97 -17.25 -7.40 -15.63
N PRO A 98 -16.60 -7.69 -14.51
CA PRO A 98 -17.23 -7.70 -13.21
C PRO A 98 -17.70 -6.29 -12.82
N LYS A 99 -18.77 -6.22 -11.99
CA LYS A 99 -19.21 -4.97 -11.38
C LYS A 99 -18.12 -4.41 -10.48
N LEU A 100 -18.02 -3.07 -10.45
CA LEU A 100 -17.26 -2.36 -9.43
C LEU A 100 -18.07 -2.32 -8.12
N THR A 101 -17.37 -2.50 -7.00
CA THR A 101 -17.94 -2.32 -5.67
C THR A 101 -17.86 -0.85 -5.27
N GLU A 102 -18.95 -0.29 -4.75
CA GLU A 102 -18.94 1.06 -4.22
C GLU A 102 -18.01 1.14 -2.98
N ASN A 103 -17.18 2.20 -2.93
CA ASN A 103 -16.29 2.44 -1.80
C ASN A 103 -16.48 3.86 -1.25
N SER A 104 -16.82 3.96 0.04
CA SER A 104 -17.12 5.25 0.68
C SER A 104 -15.94 6.22 0.73
N LYS A 105 -14.70 5.73 0.74
CA LYS A 105 -13.50 6.57 0.70
C LYS A 105 -13.31 7.18 -0.69
N LEU A 106 -13.58 6.39 -1.75
CA LEU A 106 -13.60 6.90 -3.12
C LEU A 106 -14.75 7.88 -3.35
N ASN A 107 -15.94 7.67 -2.73
CA ASN A 107 -17.02 8.66 -2.75
C ASN A 107 -16.58 9.97 -2.12
N ALA A 108 -15.95 9.92 -0.95
CA ALA A 108 -15.47 11.12 -0.25
C ALA A 108 -14.39 11.86 -1.05
N SER A 109 -13.49 11.15 -1.73
CA SER A 109 -12.48 11.76 -2.59
C SER A 109 -13.11 12.43 -3.84
N ALA A 110 -14.08 11.77 -4.46
CA ALA A 110 -14.85 12.32 -5.60
C ALA A 110 -15.67 13.54 -5.17
N GLU A 111 -16.30 13.51 -3.99
CA GLU A 111 -17.03 14.64 -3.44
C GLU A 111 -16.12 15.86 -3.24
N LYS A 112 -14.96 15.64 -2.63
CA LYS A 112 -13.96 16.68 -2.42
C LYS A 112 -13.51 17.30 -3.75
N LYS A 113 -13.35 16.49 -4.80
CA LYS A 113 -13.01 16.96 -6.14
C LYS A 113 -14.09 17.85 -6.73
N VAL A 114 -15.36 17.44 -6.65
CA VAL A 114 -16.49 18.25 -7.13
C VAL A 114 -16.58 19.59 -6.42
N ASP A 115 -16.45 19.57 -5.08
CA ASP A 115 -16.51 20.78 -4.25
C ASP A 115 -15.37 21.74 -4.58
N ASP A 116 -14.15 21.22 -4.76
CA ASP A 116 -12.97 22.01 -5.13
C ASP A 116 -13.14 22.67 -6.50
N MET A 117 -13.65 21.91 -7.50
CA MET A 117 -13.91 22.45 -8.84
C MET A 117 -14.92 23.59 -8.82
N PHE A 118 -16.03 23.48 -8.05
CA PHE A 118 -16.98 24.57 -7.91
C PHE A 118 -16.41 25.75 -7.13
N ALA A 119 -15.68 25.49 -6.04
CA ALA A 119 -15.11 26.54 -5.21
C ALA A 119 -14.06 27.39 -5.92
N LEU A 120 -13.18 26.72 -6.68
CA LEU A 120 -12.06 27.36 -7.38
C LEU A 120 -12.34 27.66 -8.86
N GLN A 121 -13.53 27.30 -9.36
CA GLN A 121 -13.98 27.57 -10.74
C GLN A 121 -13.01 27.05 -11.81
N TYR A 122 -12.54 25.80 -11.66
CA TYR A 122 -11.74 25.09 -12.64
C TYR A 122 -12.39 23.75 -13.02
N PHE A 123 -12.00 23.19 -14.17
CA PHE A 123 -12.46 21.88 -14.61
C PHE A 123 -11.31 21.11 -15.27
N GLU A 124 -10.45 20.53 -14.46
CA GLU A 124 -9.24 19.81 -14.83
C GLU A 124 -8.97 18.72 -13.79
N HIS A 125 -8.15 17.71 -14.15
CA HIS A 125 -7.75 16.65 -13.24
C HIS A 125 -6.92 17.20 -12.07
N ASP A 126 -5.94 18.05 -12.37
CA ASP A 126 -5.11 18.68 -11.35
C ASP A 126 -5.81 19.91 -10.79
N SER A 127 -5.92 19.98 -9.46
CA SER A 127 -6.36 21.19 -8.78
C SER A 127 -5.36 22.33 -8.98
N PRO A 128 -5.79 23.60 -8.99
CA PRO A 128 -4.88 24.74 -8.97
C PRO A 128 -3.85 24.72 -7.81
N ASN A 129 -4.14 23.95 -6.77
CA ASN A 129 -3.25 23.71 -5.64
C ASN A 129 -2.28 22.53 -5.86
N GLY A 130 -2.27 21.92 -7.05
CA GLY A 130 -1.39 20.82 -7.44
C GLY A 130 -1.79 19.44 -6.90
N LYS A 131 -3.03 19.28 -6.38
CA LYS A 131 -3.53 17.97 -5.95
C LYS A 131 -4.17 17.24 -7.12
N ASP A 132 -3.79 15.98 -7.30
CA ASP A 132 -4.38 15.04 -8.27
C ASP A 132 -5.34 14.04 -7.60
N VAL A 133 -5.87 13.08 -8.39
CA VAL A 133 -6.75 12.01 -7.88
C VAL A 133 -6.05 11.14 -6.85
N GLY A 134 -4.75 10.89 -7.00
CA GLY A 134 -3.94 10.12 -6.06
C GLY A 134 -3.87 10.76 -4.68
N ASP A 135 -3.65 12.09 -4.65
CA ASP A 135 -3.63 12.85 -3.40
C ASP A 135 -4.99 12.84 -2.71
N LEU A 136 -6.07 13.07 -3.48
CA LEU A 136 -7.44 13.10 -2.95
C LEU A 136 -7.88 11.76 -2.38
N THR A 137 -7.52 10.65 -3.05
CA THR A 137 -7.85 9.30 -2.57
C THR A 137 -7.07 8.92 -1.33
N LYS A 138 -5.78 9.27 -1.26
CA LYS A 138 -4.96 9.11 -0.03
C LYS A 138 -5.49 9.93 1.13
N GLU A 139 -5.85 11.20 0.90
CA GLU A 139 -6.44 12.06 1.94
C GLU A 139 -7.78 11.52 2.46
N ALA A 140 -8.54 10.79 1.62
CA ALA A 140 -9.74 10.07 2.03
C ALA A 140 -9.44 8.74 2.74
N GLY A 141 -8.16 8.36 2.89
CA GLY A 141 -7.72 7.12 3.52
C GLY A 141 -7.89 5.88 2.64
N TYR A 142 -7.96 6.05 1.31
CA TYR A 142 -8.00 4.94 0.36
C TYR A 142 -6.58 4.55 -0.05
N GLU A 143 -6.18 3.34 0.32
CA GLU A 143 -4.90 2.76 -0.06
C GLU A 143 -5.09 1.95 -1.36
N TYR A 144 -4.26 2.22 -2.37
CA TYR A 144 -4.46 1.69 -3.70
C TYR A 144 -3.15 1.27 -4.39
N VAL A 145 -3.29 0.38 -5.35
CA VAL A 145 -2.25 0.05 -6.34
C VAL A 145 -2.40 0.97 -7.55
N TYR A 146 -3.65 1.21 -7.99
CA TYR A 146 -3.95 1.97 -9.19
C TYR A 146 -5.26 2.76 -9.02
N VAL A 147 -5.31 3.99 -9.50
CA VAL A 147 -6.50 4.83 -9.49
C VAL A 147 -6.74 5.46 -10.86
N GLY A 148 -7.98 5.81 -11.13
CA GLY A 148 -8.37 6.54 -12.32
C GLY A 148 -9.49 7.52 -12.02
N GLU A 149 -9.63 8.52 -12.87
CA GLU A 149 -10.65 9.56 -12.73
C GLU A 149 -11.36 9.82 -14.06
N ASN A 150 -12.68 9.94 -13.99
CA ASN A 150 -13.50 10.50 -15.05
C ASN A 150 -14.16 11.78 -14.56
N LEU A 151 -14.08 12.83 -15.35
CA LEU A 151 -14.71 14.13 -15.09
C LEU A 151 -15.78 14.42 -16.14
N ALA A 152 -16.95 14.90 -15.72
CA ALA A 152 -17.97 15.45 -16.63
C ALA A 152 -18.51 16.77 -16.08
N LEU A 153 -18.68 17.74 -16.98
CA LEU A 153 -19.30 19.03 -16.71
C LEU A 153 -20.32 19.33 -17.79
N GLY A 154 -21.50 19.72 -17.40
CA GLY A 154 -22.52 20.19 -18.40
C GLY A 154 -23.94 19.96 -17.97
N ASN A 155 -24.83 19.98 -19.00
CA ASN A 155 -26.25 19.76 -18.84
C ASN A 155 -26.60 18.35 -19.30
N PHE A 156 -26.94 17.49 -18.33
CA PHE A 156 -27.31 16.11 -18.55
C PHE A 156 -28.78 15.89 -18.21
N GLU A 157 -29.49 15.12 -19.04
CA GLU A 157 -30.93 14.88 -18.85
C GLU A 157 -31.20 13.99 -17.62
N ASN A 158 -30.29 13.07 -17.34
CA ASN A 158 -30.34 12.12 -16.20
C ASN A 158 -28.96 11.50 -15.97
N SER A 159 -28.85 10.68 -14.93
CA SER A 159 -27.61 10.00 -14.54
C SER A 159 -27.07 9.07 -15.64
N GLU A 160 -27.96 8.37 -16.37
CA GLU A 160 -27.55 7.51 -17.49
C GLU A 160 -26.94 8.30 -18.64
N SER A 161 -27.50 9.47 -18.98
CA SER A 161 -26.98 10.31 -20.07
C SER A 161 -25.56 10.80 -19.79
N MET A 162 -25.20 11.05 -18.53
CA MET A 162 -23.82 11.37 -18.13
C MET A 162 -22.89 10.16 -18.36
N VAL A 163 -23.29 8.96 -17.95
CA VAL A 163 -22.51 7.74 -18.19
C VAL A 163 -22.38 7.43 -19.68
N VAL A 164 -23.44 7.63 -20.46
CA VAL A 164 -23.38 7.49 -21.93
C VAL A 164 -22.41 8.49 -22.57
N ALA A 165 -22.34 9.71 -22.05
CA ALA A 165 -21.37 10.71 -22.53
C ALA A 165 -19.92 10.24 -22.24
N TRP A 166 -19.63 9.72 -21.07
CA TRP A 166 -18.33 9.09 -20.79
C TRP A 166 -18.06 7.89 -21.71
N MET A 167 -19.03 7.01 -21.93
CA MET A 167 -18.88 5.87 -22.84
C MET A 167 -18.64 6.24 -24.30
N ASN A 168 -19.12 7.40 -24.74
CA ASN A 168 -18.88 7.92 -26.09
C ASN A 168 -17.48 8.57 -26.25
N SER A 169 -16.78 8.84 -25.15
CA SER A 169 -15.40 9.33 -25.14
C SER A 169 -14.43 8.15 -24.95
N PRO A 170 -13.54 7.88 -25.91
CA PRO A 170 -12.65 6.70 -25.83
C PRO A 170 -11.83 6.59 -24.54
N GLY A 171 -11.32 7.73 -24.05
CA GLY A 171 -10.51 7.74 -22.81
C GLY A 171 -11.33 7.44 -21.57
N HIS A 172 -12.51 8.09 -21.41
CA HIS A 172 -13.39 7.84 -20.27
C HIS A 172 -13.97 6.42 -20.28
N ARG A 173 -14.31 5.91 -21.49
CA ARG A 173 -14.71 4.51 -21.67
C ARG A 173 -13.62 3.56 -21.23
N ALA A 174 -12.35 3.83 -21.56
CA ALA A 174 -11.23 2.99 -21.15
C ALA A 174 -11.13 2.87 -19.63
N ASN A 175 -11.46 3.90 -18.86
CA ASN A 175 -11.57 3.81 -17.40
C ASN A 175 -12.76 2.93 -16.98
N ILE A 176 -13.94 3.15 -17.54
CA ILE A 176 -15.13 2.37 -17.21
C ILE A 176 -14.92 0.88 -17.53
N GLU A 177 -14.27 0.56 -18.64
CA GLU A 177 -13.99 -0.80 -19.11
C GLU A 177 -12.63 -1.35 -18.64
N ASN A 178 -11.92 -0.66 -17.76
CA ASN A 178 -10.65 -1.17 -17.23
C ASN A 178 -10.89 -2.36 -16.29
N ALA A 179 -10.30 -3.50 -16.65
CA ALA A 179 -10.44 -4.74 -15.89
C ALA A 179 -9.70 -4.71 -14.54
N ARG A 180 -8.73 -3.81 -14.38
CA ARG A 180 -7.99 -3.65 -13.12
C ARG A 180 -8.83 -3.04 -12.02
N PHE A 181 -9.72 -2.11 -12.36
CA PHE A 181 -10.54 -1.46 -11.35
C PHE A 181 -11.53 -2.45 -10.73
N MET A 182 -11.55 -2.45 -9.40
CA MET A 182 -12.39 -3.29 -8.57
C MET A 182 -13.43 -2.47 -7.79
N GLU A 183 -13.12 -1.21 -7.53
CA GLU A 183 -13.94 -0.32 -6.72
C GLU A 183 -14.19 1.02 -7.41
N ILE A 184 -15.29 1.66 -7.05
CA ILE A 184 -15.72 2.96 -7.59
C ILE A 184 -16.24 3.85 -6.47
N GLY A 185 -15.95 5.14 -6.58
CA GLY A 185 -16.66 6.19 -5.87
C GLY A 185 -17.15 7.25 -6.84
N VAL A 186 -18.29 7.83 -6.55
CA VAL A 186 -18.93 8.83 -7.41
C VAL A 186 -19.39 10.01 -6.58
N SER A 187 -19.23 11.20 -7.12
CA SER A 187 -19.94 12.39 -6.67
C SER A 187 -20.50 13.12 -7.86
N VAL A 188 -21.73 13.60 -7.73
CA VAL A 188 -22.40 14.45 -8.71
C VAL A 188 -23.14 15.57 -7.98
N LYS A 189 -22.85 16.82 -8.37
CA LYS A 189 -23.50 18.00 -7.77
C LYS A 189 -23.87 19.00 -8.83
N LYS A 190 -24.96 19.73 -8.56
CA LYS A 190 -25.41 20.86 -9.36
C LYS A 190 -24.91 22.16 -8.71
N GLY A 191 -24.39 23.06 -9.53
CA GLY A 191 -23.87 24.33 -9.04
C GLY A 191 -23.59 25.34 -10.16
N ILE A 192 -23.06 26.49 -9.77
CA ILE A 192 -22.70 27.54 -10.72
C ILE A 192 -21.23 27.41 -11.12
N TYR A 193 -21.01 27.25 -12.43
CA TYR A 193 -19.69 27.25 -13.03
C TYR A 193 -19.60 28.28 -14.14
N ASN A 194 -18.69 29.22 -14.03
CA ASN A 194 -18.56 30.36 -14.97
C ASN A 194 -19.90 31.09 -15.24
N GLY A 195 -20.73 31.26 -14.22
CA GLY A 195 -22.01 31.94 -14.30
C GLY A 195 -23.17 31.12 -14.84
N MET A 196 -22.96 29.85 -15.17
CA MET A 196 -24.00 28.95 -15.68
C MET A 196 -24.30 27.87 -14.63
N GLU A 197 -25.58 27.48 -14.52
CA GLU A 197 -25.96 26.34 -13.71
C GLU A 197 -25.67 25.04 -14.48
N VAL A 198 -24.83 24.17 -13.92
CA VAL A 198 -24.38 22.93 -14.54
C VAL A 198 -24.30 21.80 -13.52
N TRP A 199 -24.24 20.58 -14.02
CA TRP A 199 -23.80 19.43 -13.25
C TRP A 199 -22.28 19.24 -13.39
N ILE A 200 -21.61 18.91 -12.28
CA ILE A 200 -20.27 18.32 -12.29
C ILE A 200 -20.38 16.92 -11.71
N GLY A 201 -19.90 15.93 -12.47
CA GLY A 201 -19.81 14.55 -12.07
C GLY A 201 -18.37 14.06 -12.07
N VAL A 202 -18.01 13.31 -11.05
CA VAL A 202 -16.69 12.69 -10.87
C VAL A 202 -16.87 11.21 -10.58
N GLN A 203 -16.14 10.36 -11.30
CA GLN A 203 -15.94 8.96 -10.96
C GLN A 203 -14.47 8.78 -10.56
N HIS A 204 -14.22 8.29 -9.36
CA HIS A 204 -12.93 7.78 -8.95
C HIS A 204 -12.97 6.26 -8.98
N PHE A 205 -12.04 5.64 -9.69
CA PHE A 205 -11.88 4.20 -9.80
C PHE A 205 -10.66 3.77 -9.00
N GLY A 206 -10.71 2.57 -8.41
CA GLY A 206 -9.60 2.05 -7.64
C GLY A 206 -9.38 0.56 -7.78
N GLU A 207 -8.11 0.18 -7.83
CA GLU A 207 -7.61 -1.13 -7.49
C GLU A 207 -7.05 -1.01 -6.07
N PRO A 208 -7.70 -1.60 -5.04
CA PRO A 208 -7.26 -1.42 -3.66
C PRO A 208 -5.93 -2.12 -3.40
N LEU A 209 -5.12 -1.60 -2.49
CA LEU A 209 -3.85 -2.21 -2.09
C LEU A 209 -4.03 -3.64 -1.58
N SER A 210 -5.17 -3.93 -0.96
CA SER A 210 -5.54 -5.27 -0.50
C SER A 210 -5.70 -6.31 -1.63
N ALA A 211 -5.79 -5.88 -2.90
CA ALA A 211 -5.78 -6.78 -4.05
C ALA A 211 -4.45 -7.55 -4.18
N CYS A 212 -3.35 -6.97 -3.68
CA CYS A 212 -2.04 -7.61 -3.62
C CYS A 212 -1.87 -8.58 -2.43
N GLY A 213 -2.92 -8.79 -1.64
CA GLY A 213 -2.86 -9.58 -0.43
C GLY A 213 -2.41 -8.76 0.78
N THR A 214 -2.13 -9.43 1.86
CA THR A 214 -1.65 -8.82 3.11
C THR A 214 -0.40 -9.53 3.58
N ILE A 215 0.54 -8.78 4.12
CA ILE A 215 1.68 -9.34 4.84
C ILE A 215 1.22 -9.66 6.26
N ASP A 216 1.52 -10.86 6.74
CA ASP A 216 1.09 -11.34 8.05
C ASP A 216 1.81 -10.59 9.18
N SER A 217 1.07 -9.72 9.87
CA SER A 217 1.58 -8.94 11.00
C SER A 217 1.86 -9.78 12.24
N ASP A 218 1.16 -10.92 12.40
CA ASP A 218 1.34 -11.80 13.54
C ASP A 218 2.64 -12.59 13.36
N LEU A 219 2.91 -13.05 12.14
CA LEU A 219 4.19 -13.66 11.79
C LEU A 219 5.36 -12.70 12.02
N LYS A 220 5.18 -11.42 11.65
CA LYS A 220 6.20 -10.40 11.94
C LYS A 220 6.43 -10.25 13.45
N SER A 221 5.37 -10.17 14.24
CA SER A 221 5.47 -10.06 15.70
C SER A 221 6.13 -11.29 16.32
N GLN A 222 5.85 -12.48 15.79
CA GLN A 222 6.49 -13.72 16.20
C GLN A 222 8.00 -13.70 15.92
N ILE A 223 8.42 -13.24 14.75
CA ILE A 223 9.83 -13.05 14.39
C ILE A 223 10.52 -12.07 15.35
N ASP A 224 9.88 -10.95 15.67
CA ASP A 224 10.43 -9.95 16.58
C ASP A 224 10.64 -10.56 17.99
N ASN A 225 9.64 -11.28 18.52
CA ASN A 225 9.73 -11.97 19.83
C ASN A 225 10.83 -13.06 19.85
N GLN A 226 10.90 -13.88 18.80
CA GLN A 226 11.94 -14.92 18.69
C GLN A 226 13.36 -14.33 18.63
N ASN A 227 13.52 -13.16 18.01
CA ASN A 227 14.80 -12.45 18.01
C ASN A 227 15.22 -11.99 19.42
N GLU A 228 14.27 -11.48 20.22
CA GLU A 228 14.52 -11.11 21.62
C GLU A 228 14.91 -12.35 22.44
N GLU A 229 14.17 -13.45 22.32
CA GLU A 229 14.44 -14.71 23.03
C GLU A 229 15.81 -15.30 22.65
N ILE A 230 16.21 -15.26 21.38
CA ILE A 230 17.55 -15.67 20.93
C ILE A 230 18.63 -14.77 21.53
N ALA A 231 18.39 -13.47 21.66
CA ALA A 231 19.34 -12.57 22.28
C ALA A 231 19.53 -12.89 23.77
N ASP A 232 18.46 -13.15 24.49
CA ASP A 232 18.50 -13.52 25.91
C ASP A 232 19.22 -14.88 26.13
N LEU A 233 18.86 -15.92 25.37
CA LEU A 233 19.54 -17.21 25.39
C LEU A 233 21.03 -17.09 25.06
N THR A 234 21.40 -16.16 24.17
CA THR A 234 22.81 -15.92 23.83
C THR A 234 23.57 -15.37 25.03
N ASN A 235 22.98 -14.42 25.78
CA ASN A 235 23.56 -13.81 26.95
C ASN A 235 23.71 -14.86 28.08
N ASP A 236 22.68 -15.68 28.28
CA ASP A 236 22.70 -16.74 29.31
C ASP A 236 23.75 -17.82 28.99
N LEU A 237 23.85 -18.21 27.70
CA LEU A 237 24.90 -19.13 27.23
C LEU A 237 26.32 -18.58 27.46
N ASP A 238 26.52 -17.30 27.18
CA ASP A 238 27.82 -16.63 27.37
C ASP A 238 28.15 -16.60 28.90
N ALA A 239 27.18 -16.27 29.77
CA ALA A 239 27.34 -16.24 31.21
C ALA A 239 27.65 -17.65 31.77
N LEU A 240 26.88 -18.67 31.41
CA LEU A 240 27.07 -20.04 31.85
C LEU A 240 28.42 -20.62 31.37
N LYS A 241 28.86 -20.24 30.19
CA LYS A 241 30.16 -20.59 29.63
C LYS A 241 31.31 -20.01 30.50
N GLU A 242 31.22 -18.74 30.88
CA GLU A 242 32.21 -18.11 31.78
C GLU A 242 32.25 -18.82 33.14
N GLU A 243 31.08 -19.21 33.68
CA GLU A 243 31.03 -20.00 34.94
C GLU A 243 31.69 -21.37 34.80
N ILE A 244 31.44 -22.10 33.70
CA ILE A 244 32.07 -23.40 33.43
C ILE A 244 33.58 -23.24 33.31
N GLU A 245 34.07 -22.21 32.62
CA GLU A 245 35.51 -21.95 32.49
C GLU A 245 36.18 -21.61 33.83
N GLY A 246 35.44 -20.97 34.75
CA GLY A 246 35.90 -20.66 36.11
C GLY A 246 35.80 -21.81 37.11
N THR A 247 35.06 -22.90 36.77
CA THR A 247 34.81 -24.04 37.65
C THR A 247 35.87 -25.14 37.46
N ALA A 248 36.47 -25.63 38.52
CA ALA A 248 37.43 -26.72 38.41
C ALA A 248 36.75 -28.02 37.94
N LYS A 249 37.36 -28.77 37.03
CA LYS A 249 36.80 -30.05 36.54
C LYS A 249 36.56 -31.11 37.59
N SER A 250 37.20 -30.98 38.78
CA SER A 250 37.01 -31.83 39.94
C SER A 250 35.84 -31.37 40.81
N ASP A 251 35.23 -30.21 40.53
CA ASP A 251 34.07 -29.70 41.22
C ASP A 251 32.84 -30.55 40.92
N PRO A 252 32.05 -30.97 41.91
CA PRO A 252 30.84 -31.74 41.69
C PRO A 252 29.81 -31.02 40.77
N GLU A 253 29.80 -29.69 40.73
CA GLU A 253 28.87 -28.89 39.92
C GLU A 253 29.32 -28.74 38.46
N TYR A 254 30.57 -29.06 38.12
CA TYR A 254 31.10 -28.88 36.76
C TYR A 254 30.27 -29.60 35.69
N ASN A 255 29.99 -30.89 35.94
CA ASN A 255 29.22 -31.68 34.96
C ASN A 255 27.77 -31.19 34.86
N GLN A 256 27.17 -30.77 35.95
CA GLN A 256 25.79 -30.22 35.92
C GLN A 256 25.72 -28.97 35.09
N LYS A 257 26.66 -28.03 35.22
CA LYS A 257 26.74 -26.82 34.39
C LYS A 257 26.96 -27.13 32.90
N VAL A 258 27.79 -28.14 32.61
CA VAL A 258 28.00 -28.59 31.21
C VAL A 258 26.73 -29.20 30.62
N ASP A 259 25.96 -29.97 31.38
CA ASP A 259 24.70 -30.54 30.93
C ASP A 259 23.65 -29.43 30.68
N GLU A 260 23.54 -28.44 31.56
CA GLU A 260 22.68 -27.26 31.41
C GLU A 260 23.07 -26.46 30.19
N TYR A 261 24.34 -26.18 29.96
CA TYR A 261 24.83 -25.50 28.76
C TYR A 261 24.47 -26.25 27.49
N ASN A 262 24.60 -27.57 27.45
CA ASN A 262 24.25 -28.37 26.31
C ASN A 262 22.74 -28.35 26.03
N LEU A 263 21.89 -28.33 27.05
CA LEU A 263 20.45 -28.19 26.90
C LEU A 263 20.09 -26.82 26.31
N MET A 264 20.64 -25.75 26.85
CA MET A 264 20.43 -24.39 26.33
C MET A 264 20.91 -24.25 24.88
N ILE A 265 22.01 -24.88 24.48
CA ILE A 265 22.46 -24.93 23.06
C ILE A 265 21.41 -25.64 22.19
N SER A 266 20.81 -26.73 22.70
CA SER A 266 19.73 -27.41 21.94
C SER A 266 18.53 -26.52 21.74
N ASP A 267 18.08 -25.80 22.79
CA ASP A 267 16.97 -24.87 22.72
C ASP A 267 17.27 -23.68 21.77
N TYR A 268 18.47 -23.13 21.89
CA TYR A 268 18.95 -22.07 20.97
C TYR A 268 18.93 -22.52 19.50
N ASN A 269 19.39 -23.74 19.22
CA ASN A 269 19.39 -24.23 17.83
C ASN A 269 17.98 -24.46 17.31
N ALA A 270 17.07 -25.01 18.12
CA ALA A 270 15.67 -25.21 17.74
C ALA A 270 14.97 -23.88 17.45
N LEU A 271 15.10 -22.91 18.36
CA LEU A 271 14.52 -21.57 18.18
C LEU A 271 15.12 -20.84 16.96
N SER A 272 16.43 -21.02 16.72
CA SER A 272 17.10 -20.42 15.54
C SER A 272 16.60 -21.01 14.22
N GLU A 273 16.27 -22.31 14.20
CA GLU A 273 15.69 -22.96 13.02
C GLU A 273 14.26 -22.48 12.76
N ASP A 274 13.44 -22.42 13.82
CA ASP A 274 12.08 -21.90 13.73
C ASP A 274 12.04 -20.43 13.27
N LEU A 275 12.89 -19.60 13.87
CA LEU A 275 13.03 -18.21 13.45
C LEU A 275 13.42 -18.08 11.98
N LYS A 276 14.37 -18.89 11.51
CA LYS A 276 14.77 -18.89 10.11
C LYS A 276 13.60 -19.23 9.21
N ASN A 277 12.81 -20.27 9.53
CA ASN A 277 11.65 -20.66 8.74
C ASN A 277 10.61 -19.55 8.69
N ASN A 278 10.30 -18.92 9.83
CA ASN A 278 9.35 -17.80 9.89
C ASN A 278 9.80 -16.60 9.04
N ILE A 279 11.09 -16.33 8.99
CA ILE A 279 11.65 -15.27 8.14
C ILE A 279 11.57 -15.62 6.67
N ASP A 280 11.89 -16.86 6.31
CA ASP A 280 11.78 -17.29 4.93
C ASP A 280 10.33 -17.16 4.45
N ASP A 281 9.34 -17.57 5.28
CA ASP A 281 7.92 -17.41 4.99
C ASP A 281 7.48 -15.93 4.90
N TYR A 282 7.97 -15.09 5.80
CA TYR A 282 7.69 -13.65 5.78
C TYR A 282 8.25 -12.98 4.51
N ASN A 283 9.48 -13.34 4.14
CA ASN A 283 10.13 -12.81 2.94
C ASN A 283 9.38 -13.21 1.65
N VAL A 284 8.86 -14.44 1.57
CA VAL A 284 8.02 -14.88 0.44
C VAL A 284 6.75 -14.02 0.33
N GLN A 285 6.11 -13.69 1.46
CA GLN A 285 4.93 -12.81 1.45
C GLN A 285 5.29 -11.40 0.99
N VAL A 286 6.39 -10.83 1.50
CA VAL A 286 6.88 -9.50 1.11
C VAL A 286 7.25 -9.46 -0.37
N GLU A 287 7.94 -10.48 -0.90
CA GLU A 287 8.31 -10.58 -2.31
C GLU A 287 7.06 -10.65 -3.19
N SER A 288 6.09 -11.52 -2.85
CA SER A 288 4.83 -11.65 -3.58
C SER A 288 4.02 -10.35 -3.59
N PHE A 289 3.97 -9.64 -2.45
CA PHE A 289 3.29 -8.35 -2.34
C PHE A 289 3.98 -7.28 -3.21
N ASN A 290 5.30 -7.21 -3.16
CA ASN A 290 6.08 -6.28 -3.97
C ASN A 290 5.97 -6.57 -5.46
N ASP A 291 6.00 -7.84 -5.84
CA ASP A 291 5.83 -8.27 -7.24
C ASP A 291 4.45 -7.88 -7.77
N CYS A 292 3.40 -8.05 -6.96
CA CYS A 292 2.06 -7.61 -7.33
C CYS A 292 2.04 -6.09 -7.60
N ILE A 293 2.59 -5.30 -6.70
CA ILE A 293 2.64 -3.85 -6.85
C ILE A 293 3.47 -3.43 -8.07
N ASN A 294 4.62 -4.06 -8.33
CA ASN A 294 5.55 -3.68 -9.40
C ASN A 294 5.11 -4.14 -10.79
N ASN A 295 4.32 -5.20 -10.89
CA ASN A 295 3.86 -5.77 -12.17
C ASN A 295 2.50 -5.21 -12.61
N HIS A 296 1.94 -4.28 -11.85
CA HIS A 296 0.73 -3.53 -12.13
C HIS A 296 1.02 -2.09 -12.51
#